data_7928f4400af000a27cab959d255151e8
#
_entry.id   7928f4400af000a27cab959d255151e8
#
_cell.length_a   1.000
_cell.length_b   1.000
_cell.length_c   1.000
_cell.angle_alpha   90.00
_cell.angle_beta   90.00
_cell.angle_gamma   90.00
#
_symmetry.space_group_name_H-M   'P 1'
#
loop_
_entity.id
_entity.type
_entity.pdbx_description
1 polymer ?
#
loop_
_entity_poly.entity_id
_entity_poly.type
_entity_poly.pdbx_seq_one_letter_code
_entity_poly.pdbx_strand_id
1 'polypeptide(L)'
;MCRCRVLSAIALSLLFCHPTASYADAGLLRTIQPLDETRGYCLDIRGEGQTLRLDEPLQVHTCKYGGPIDDQRFERTADGAIRTPLYNRCLAAAKLEAGAQLGVRPCASAPMQQWTMAWGRLSPASRSDLCVTVAGGKGEPAGTPILISPVYHRRDAVLDRCDAAREATQSFRWSLPQERGLSTAETARNGMPADIAAQLIALRSAQDSIPQTYKVYAAQPRVYEASEIKVAKNIAYGPHERQQIDIHTATLRRAPGPVPVVAVFHGGGLIGGSRANTVTVADYFASIGLVGVNAGYRLAPDSKWPDGARDVAAVITWLHDHVAEYGGNPDQIFTVGISTGSLHTAMYVFRPELVPATTPRIAGAIFCSGPYTFDFSDPTMGELTYFGQDKTRWPQMVVPGNVTRVDIPVLMTTAEWDDPRYYPPAAQLFSELVLKHGVRPRYRQSLGHNHVSQLLSLGTVDTSVSREILDFIDRVIHPVK
;
A
#
# COMPACT_ATOMS: atom_id res chain seq x y z
N MET A 1 30.32 9.11 52.68
CA MET A 1 30.59 10.19 53.70
C MET A 1 30.62 11.50 52.95
N CYS A 2 29.56 12.25 53.11
CA CYS A 2 29.42 13.56 53.75
C CYS A 2 30.29 14.65 53.10
N ARG A 3 29.75 15.73 52.63
CA ARG A 3 28.96 16.77 53.34
C ARG A 3 28.27 17.71 52.39
N CYS A 4 27.00 18.01 52.64
CA CYS A 4 26.28 19.14 52.15
C CYS A 4 26.92 20.47 52.60
N ARG A 5 26.88 21.48 51.72
CA ARG A 5 26.74 22.88 52.13
C ARG A 5 25.64 23.55 51.34
N VAL A 6 24.66 23.99 52.07
CA VAL A 6 23.55 24.82 51.65
C VAL A 6 24.07 26.25 51.55
N LEU A 7 23.76 26.93 50.46
CA LEU A 7 23.64 28.39 50.43
C LEU A 7 22.47 28.76 49.54
N SER A 8 21.52 29.41 50.18
CA SER A 8 20.28 29.93 49.58
C SER A 8 20.57 31.10 48.67
N ALA A 9 19.94 31.10 47.49
CA ALA A 9 19.52 32.33 46.80
C ALA A 9 18.28 31.98 45.98
N ILE A 10 17.16 32.54 46.36
CA ILE A 10 15.87 32.45 45.71
C ILE A 10 15.94 33.24 44.41
N ALA A 11 15.93 32.57 43.28
CA ALA A 11 15.58 33.16 42.00
C ALA A 11 14.45 32.32 41.42
N LEU A 12 13.26 32.87 41.43
CA LEU A 12 12.04 32.30 40.86
C LEU A 12 12.15 32.35 39.32
N SER A 13 12.78 31.32 38.73
CA SER A 13 12.77 31.12 37.29
C SER A 13 11.46 30.44 36.93
N LEU A 14 10.51 31.21 36.47
CA LEU A 14 9.36 30.72 35.71
C LEU A 14 9.88 29.95 34.47
N LEU A 15 9.99 28.62 34.59
CA LEU A 15 10.09 27.73 33.44
C LEU A 15 8.77 27.83 32.66
N PHE A 16 8.73 28.72 31.67
CA PHE A 16 7.78 28.59 30.60
C PHE A 16 8.12 27.28 29.84
N CYS A 17 7.47 26.19 30.26
CA CYS A 17 7.29 25.05 29.36
C CYS A 17 6.45 25.54 28.18
N HIS A 18 7.11 25.99 27.13
CA HIS A 18 6.47 26.03 25.83
C HIS A 18 6.22 24.56 25.47
N PRO A 19 4.98 24.15 25.23
CA PRO A 19 4.78 22.86 24.59
C PRO A 19 5.48 22.97 23.23
N THR A 20 6.55 22.24 23.06
CA THR A 20 7.06 21.94 21.74
C THR A 20 5.93 21.21 21.03
N ALA A 21 5.17 21.95 20.21
CA ALA A 21 4.22 21.34 19.30
C ALA A 21 5.02 20.31 18.51
N SER A 22 4.74 19.04 18.74
CA SER A 22 5.35 17.98 17.97
C SER A 22 4.89 18.20 16.54
N TYR A 23 5.80 18.41 15.63
CA TYR A 23 5.56 18.47 14.17
C TYR A 23 4.99 17.16 13.61
N ALA A 24 4.56 16.24 14.48
CA ALA A 24 4.13 14.89 14.16
C ALA A 24 2.76 14.82 13.47
N ASP A 25 1.96 15.88 13.47
CA ASP A 25 0.57 15.82 12.99
C ASP A 25 0.31 16.59 11.68
N ALA A 26 1.32 17.17 11.07
CA ALA A 26 1.15 17.85 9.79
C ALA A 26 1.18 16.85 8.63
N GLY A 27 0.18 16.91 7.75
CA GLY A 27 -0.02 15.96 6.67
C GLY A 27 -0.60 16.58 5.41
N LEU A 28 -0.80 15.75 4.41
CA LEU A 28 -1.52 16.07 3.19
C LEU A 28 -2.97 15.60 3.31
N LEU A 29 -3.93 16.44 2.95
CA LEU A 29 -5.32 16.05 2.74
C LEU A 29 -5.47 15.51 1.31
N ARG A 30 -5.35 14.21 1.18
CA ARG A 30 -5.35 13.50 -0.10
C ARG A 30 -6.68 12.83 -0.37
N THR A 31 -7.12 12.85 -1.65
CA THR A 31 -8.25 12.01 -2.09
C THR A 31 -7.92 10.53 -1.89
N ILE A 32 -8.90 9.76 -1.42
CA ILE A 32 -8.72 8.31 -1.21
C ILE A 32 -8.58 7.61 -2.56
N GLN A 33 -9.43 7.96 -3.50
CA GLN A 33 -9.33 7.47 -4.88
C GLN A 33 -8.48 8.43 -5.72
N PRO A 34 -7.63 7.92 -6.62
CA PRO A 34 -6.75 8.75 -7.42
C PRO A 34 -7.49 9.58 -8.48
N LEU A 35 -8.75 9.26 -8.78
CA LEU A 35 -9.54 9.84 -9.87
C LEU A 35 -8.81 9.66 -11.22
N ASP A 36 -8.62 10.74 -11.96
CA ASP A 36 -7.88 10.77 -13.23
C ASP A 36 -6.38 11.15 -13.08
N GLU A 37 -5.88 11.23 -11.83
CA GLU A 37 -4.47 11.51 -11.53
C GLU A 37 -3.88 10.35 -10.67
N THR A 38 -3.03 9.55 -11.26
CA THR A 38 -2.47 8.34 -10.63
C THR A 38 -1.71 8.61 -9.33
N ARG A 39 -1.12 9.79 -9.19
CA ARG A 39 -0.46 10.26 -7.96
C ARG A 39 -1.46 10.72 -6.89
N GLY A 40 -2.77 10.80 -7.24
CA GLY A 40 -3.84 11.33 -6.43
C GLY A 40 -3.85 12.85 -6.34
N TYR A 41 -4.97 13.39 -5.87
CA TYR A 41 -5.13 14.82 -5.63
C TYR A 41 -4.97 15.14 -4.14
N CYS A 42 -4.23 16.22 -3.85
CA CYS A 42 -4.09 16.77 -2.51
C CYS A 42 -4.71 18.17 -2.46
N LEU A 43 -5.35 18.53 -1.34
CA LEU A 43 -5.81 19.89 -1.12
C LEU A 43 -4.61 20.84 -1.17
N ASP A 44 -4.76 21.95 -1.91
CA ASP A 44 -3.63 22.75 -2.38
C ASP A 44 -3.96 24.24 -2.38
N ILE A 45 -3.00 25.04 -1.95
CA ILE A 45 -3.02 26.51 -2.07
C ILE A 45 -2.41 26.86 -3.42
N ARG A 46 -3.10 27.65 -4.24
CA ARG A 46 -2.63 28.01 -5.57
C ARG A 46 -1.29 28.75 -5.53
N GLY A 47 -0.38 28.38 -6.44
CA GLY A 47 0.97 28.92 -6.53
C GLY A 47 2.02 28.09 -5.83
N GLU A 48 3.25 28.55 -5.78
CA GLU A 48 4.38 27.87 -5.15
C GLU A 48 5.41 28.87 -4.66
N GLY A 49 5.98 28.63 -3.48
CA GLY A 49 6.99 29.50 -2.90
C GLY A 49 6.54 30.96 -2.82
N GLN A 50 7.28 31.86 -3.47
CA GLN A 50 6.95 33.31 -3.46
C GLN A 50 5.74 33.68 -4.32
N THR A 51 5.23 32.78 -5.16
CA THR A 51 4.04 33.00 -6.00
C THR A 51 2.75 32.49 -5.36
N LEU A 52 2.79 32.10 -4.09
CA LEU A 52 1.68 31.52 -3.38
C LEU A 52 0.54 32.53 -3.20
N ARG A 53 -0.68 32.11 -3.47
CA ARG A 53 -1.87 32.97 -3.52
C ARG A 53 -2.84 32.64 -2.40
N LEU A 54 -2.51 33.08 -1.19
CA LEU A 54 -3.26 32.79 0.04
C LEU A 54 -4.71 33.30 0.05
N ASP A 55 -5.03 34.28 -0.77
CA ASP A 55 -6.35 34.91 -0.81
C ASP A 55 -7.26 34.34 -1.91
N GLU A 56 -6.72 33.49 -2.80
CA GLU A 56 -7.48 32.78 -3.82
C GLU A 56 -8.15 31.51 -3.26
N PRO A 57 -9.19 31.01 -3.95
CA PRO A 57 -9.80 29.73 -3.59
C PRO A 57 -8.81 28.59 -3.70
N LEU A 58 -8.95 27.63 -2.78
CA LEU A 58 -8.19 26.37 -2.81
C LEU A 58 -8.56 25.54 -4.03
N GLN A 59 -7.65 24.69 -4.40
CA GLN A 59 -7.80 23.67 -5.41
C GLN A 59 -7.42 22.30 -4.83
N VAL A 60 -7.67 21.24 -5.56
CA VAL A 60 -6.89 20.02 -5.44
C VAL A 60 -5.91 19.96 -6.60
N HIS A 61 -4.71 19.59 -6.30
CA HIS A 61 -3.60 19.50 -7.25
C HIS A 61 -2.95 18.13 -7.11
N THR A 62 -2.31 17.63 -8.17
CA THR A 62 -1.49 16.42 -8.07
C THR A 62 -0.68 16.44 -6.79
N CYS A 63 -0.77 15.38 -5.98
CA CYS A 63 -0.01 15.30 -4.74
C CYS A 63 1.48 15.42 -5.02
N LYS A 64 2.13 16.37 -4.39
CA LYS A 64 3.58 16.58 -4.49
C LYS A 64 4.27 15.66 -3.48
N TYR A 65 5.16 14.83 -3.96
CA TYR A 65 5.98 13.97 -3.14
C TYR A 65 7.45 14.34 -3.37
N GLY A 66 8.06 14.88 -2.33
CA GLY A 66 9.44 15.34 -2.42
C GLY A 66 9.59 16.71 -3.11
N GLY A 67 10.03 17.69 -2.35
CA GLY A 67 10.17 19.08 -2.76
C GLY A 67 9.36 20.01 -1.85
N PRO A 68 9.26 21.30 -2.20
CA PRO A 68 8.40 22.22 -1.46
C PRO A 68 6.94 21.77 -1.53
N ILE A 69 6.38 21.37 -0.39
CA ILE A 69 4.98 20.92 -0.26
C ILE A 69 4.17 21.83 0.66
N ASP A 70 4.70 23.01 0.95
CA ASP A 70 4.14 23.96 1.90
C ASP A 70 2.75 24.45 1.50
N ASP A 71 2.43 24.40 0.23
CA ASP A 71 1.13 24.68 -0.36
C ASP A 71 0.10 23.56 -0.19
N GLN A 72 0.57 22.33 0.12
CA GLN A 72 -0.28 21.13 0.35
C GLN A 72 -0.24 20.65 1.81
N ARG A 73 0.56 21.29 2.66
CA ARG A 73 0.78 20.86 4.03
C ARG A 73 -0.22 21.48 4.98
N PHE A 74 -0.98 20.62 5.67
CA PHE A 74 -1.96 21.00 6.67
C PHE A 74 -1.72 20.24 7.96
N GLU A 75 -2.15 20.80 9.08
CA GLU A 75 -2.18 20.14 10.38
C GLU A 75 -3.58 20.27 11.00
N ARG A 76 -3.98 19.25 11.74
CA ARG A 76 -5.22 19.29 12.51
C ARG A 76 -4.92 19.82 13.91
N THR A 77 -5.62 20.84 14.31
CA THR A 77 -5.50 21.42 15.64
C THR A 77 -6.45 20.74 16.63
N ALA A 78 -6.13 20.80 17.92
CA ALA A 78 -6.94 20.17 18.97
C ALA A 78 -8.37 20.76 19.08
N ASP A 79 -8.56 21.99 18.64
CA ASP A 79 -9.85 22.67 18.61
C ASP A 79 -10.65 22.41 17.33
N GLY A 80 -10.18 21.50 16.45
CA GLY A 80 -10.89 21.08 15.24
C GLY A 80 -10.67 21.96 14.02
N ALA A 81 -9.77 22.93 14.06
CA ALA A 81 -9.36 23.65 12.87
C ALA A 81 -8.34 22.83 12.05
N ILE A 82 -8.23 23.16 10.76
CA ILE A 82 -7.20 22.63 9.85
C ILE A 82 -6.33 23.80 9.42
N ARG A 83 -5.06 23.80 9.83
CA ARG A 83 -4.14 24.91 9.70
C ARG A 83 -3.02 24.60 8.70
N THR A 84 -2.58 25.59 7.96
CA THR A 84 -1.32 25.55 7.21
C THR A 84 -0.19 26.00 8.14
N PRO A 85 0.76 25.13 8.52
CA PRO A 85 1.74 25.45 9.57
C PRO A 85 2.62 26.66 9.20
N LEU A 86 3.08 26.70 7.94
CA LEU A 86 4.00 27.74 7.49
C LEU A 86 3.37 29.13 7.41
N TYR A 87 2.09 29.21 7.02
CA TYR A 87 1.42 30.49 6.79
C TYR A 87 0.49 30.90 7.94
N ASN A 88 0.34 30.03 8.94
CA ASN A 88 -0.53 30.23 10.10
C ASN A 88 -1.95 30.68 9.71
N ARG A 89 -2.51 30.04 8.70
CA ARG A 89 -3.88 30.25 8.22
C ARG A 89 -4.68 28.95 8.31
N CYS A 90 -5.98 29.07 8.52
CA CYS A 90 -6.89 27.96 8.69
C CYS A 90 -7.78 27.77 7.47
N LEU A 91 -8.03 26.51 7.11
CA LEU A 91 -9.01 26.12 6.12
C LEU A 91 -10.37 26.72 6.49
N ALA A 92 -11.00 27.40 5.55
CA ALA A 92 -12.28 28.04 5.74
C ALA A 92 -13.18 27.83 4.52
N ALA A 93 -14.46 27.55 4.74
CA ALA A 93 -15.47 27.67 3.72
C ALA A 93 -15.90 29.15 3.58
N ALA A 94 -16.12 29.63 2.37
CA ALA A 94 -16.62 30.98 2.15
C ALA A 94 -18.03 31.17 2.73
N LYS A 95 -18.85 30.10 2.65
CA LYS A 95 -20.18 29.96 3.23
C LYS A 95 -20.45 28.51 3.58
N LEU A 96 -21.42 28.24 4.47
CA LEU A 96 -21.86 26.86 4.81
C LEU A 96 -23.01 26.41 3.93
N GLU A 97 -22.80 26.41 2.62
CA GLU A 97 -23.79 26.00 1.60
C GLU A 97 -23.09 25.26 0.45
N ALA A 98 -23.85 24.46 -0.29
CA ALA A 98 -23.36 23.73 -1.45
C ALA A 98 -22.89 24.71 -2.55
N GLY A 99 -21.77 24.40 -3.23
CA GLY A 99 -21.11 25.24 -4.21
C GLY A 99 -20.14 26.27 -3.59
N ALA A 100 -20.04 26.35 -2.28
CA ALA A 100 -19.16 27.35 -1.64
C ALA A 100 -17.68 27.00 -1.87
N GLN A 101 -16.90 28.01 -2.20
CA GLN A 101 -15.45 27.90 -2.35
C GLN A 101 -14.77 27.70 -1.00
N LEU A 102 -13.67 27.00 -1.02
CA LEU A 102 -12.75 26.81 0.10
C LEU A 102 -11.56 27.76 -0.03
N GLY A 103 -11.03 28.22 1.08
CA GLY A 103 -9.86 29.09 1.13
C GLY A 103 -9.08 28.92 2.43
N VAL A 104 -7.98 29.62 2.56
CA VAL A 104 -7.28 29.77 3.85
C VAL A 104 -7.45 31.20 4.36
N ARG A 105 -7.76 31.36 5.64
CA ARG A 105 -8.01 32.65 6.28
C ARG A 105 -7.24 32.72 7.61
N PRO A 106 -7.01 33.91 8.16
CA PRO A 106 -6.51 33.99 9.54
C PRO A 106 -7.34 33.11 10.46
N CYS A 107 -6.67 32.32 11.30
CA CYS A 107 -7.36 31.37 12.18
C CYS A 107 -8.28 32.07 13.15
N ALA A 108 -9.51 31.61 13.27
CA ALA A 108 -10.52 32.09 14.18
C ALA A 108 -11.43 30.94 14.61
N SER A 109 -12.04 31.04 15.79
CA SER A 109 -13.02 30.05 16.26
C SER A 109 -14.38 30.28 15.58
N ALA A 110 -14.39 30.29 14.26
CA ALA A 110 -15.58 30.51 13.46
C ALA A 110 -16.14 29.18 12.92
N PRO A 111 -17.47 29.00 12.82
CA PRO A 111 -18.07 27.75 12.32
C PRO A 111 -17.56 27.33 10.94
N MET A 112 -17.16 28.28 10.10
CA MET A 112 -16.60 28.05 8.77
C MET A 112 -15.15 27.53 8.77
N GLN A 113 -14.49 27.49 9.94
CA GLN A 113 -13.11 27.01 10.11
C GLN A 113 -13.02 25.77 11.02
N GLN A 114 -14.16 25.28 11.51
CA GLN A 114 -14.23 24.09 12.35
C GLN A 114 -14.60 22.89 11.49
N TRP A 115 -13.79 21.85 11.52
CA TRP A 115 -13.89 20.71 10.64
C TRP A 115 -13.93 19.39 11.39
N THR A 116 -14.70 18.46 10.88
CA THR A 116 -14.69 17.06 11.29
C THR A 116 -14.32 16.20 10.10
N MET A 117 -13.55 15.16 10.37
CA MET A 117 -13.28 14.12 9.40
C MET A 117 -13.92 12.83 9.91
N ALA A 118 -14.96 12.41 9.26
CA ALA A 118 -15.68 11.19 9.57
C ALA A 118 -15.97 10.41 8.28
N TRP A 119 -15.71 9.10 8.28
CA TRP A 119 -15.97 8.23 7.15
C TRP A 119 -15.22 8.65 5.87
N GLY A 120 -13.98 9.15 6.03
CA GLY A 120 -13.21 9.70 4.91
C GLY A 120 -13.74 11.03 4.36
N ARG A 121 -14.79 11.59 4.94
CA ARG A 121 -15.39 12.86 4.51
C ARG A 121 -14.94 13.99 5.41
N LEU A 122 -14.49 15.06 4.81
CA LEU A 122 -14.15 16.30 5.49
C LEU A 122 -15.34 17.25 5.42
N SER A 123 -15.92 17.59 6.57
CA SER A 123 -17.15 18.37 6.69
C SER A 123 -16.97 19.50 7.69
N PRO A 124 -17.64 20.65 7.51
CA PRO A 124 -17.75 21.62 8.60
C PRO A 124 -18.41 20.98 9.82
N ALA A 125 -17.88 21.23 11.01
CA ALA A 125 -18.37 20.60 12.24
C ALA A 125 -19.85 20.88 12.53
N SER A 126 -20.35 22.04 12.08
CA SER A 126 -21.76 22.44 12.21
C SER A 126 -22.68 21.99 11.07
N ARG A 127 -22.12 21.41 9.99
CA ARG A 127 -22.87 21.02 8.76
C ARG A 127 -22.32 19.72 8.20
N SER A 128 -22.61 18.61 8.86
CA SER A 128 -22.21 17.27 8.47
C SER A 128 -22.87 16.77 7.16
N ASP A 129 -23.87 17.48 6.65
CA ASP A 129 -24.50 17.25 5.34
C ASP A 129 -23.72 17.85 4.17
N LEU A 130 -22.66 18.62 4.45
CA LEU A 130 -21.76 19.22 3.47
C LEU A 130 -20.38 18.58 3.53
N CYS A 131 -19.80 18.27 2.38
CA CYS A 131 -18.49 17.64 2.24
C CYS A 131 -17.55 18.45 1.35
N VAL A 132 -16.27 18.49 1.71
CA VAL A 132 -15.25 18.94 0.76
C VAL A 132 -15.29 18.01 -0.45
N THR A 133 -15.37 18.61 -1.64
CA THR A 133 -15.63 17.93 -2.91
C THR A 133 -14.65 18.38 -3.97
N VAL A 134 -14.07 17.42 -4.68
CA VAL A 134 -13.30 17.69 -5.91
C VAL A 134 -14.31 17.96 -7.02
N ALA A 135 -14.32 19.18 -7.55
CA ALA A 135 -15.26 19.62 -8.56
C ALA A 135 -14.80 19.26 -9.99
N GLY A 136 -15.78 19.26 -10.92
CA GLY A 136 -15.54 19.13 -12.35
C GLY A 136 -15.24 17.70 -12.84
N GLY A 137 -15.03 17.56 -14.14
CA GLY A 137 -14.75 16.31 -14.85
C GLY A 137 -13.29 15.87 -14.75
N LYS A 138 -12.51 16.05 -15.85
CA LYS A 138 -11.08 15.73 -15.87
C LYS A 138 -10.24 16.87 -15.27
N GLY A 139 -9.09 16.49 -14.71
CA GLY A 139 -8.11 17.45 -14.23
C GLY A 139 -7.52 18.29 -15.38
N GLU A 140 -7.39 19.58 -15.14
CA GLU A 140 -6.70 20.47 -16.06
C GLU A 140 -5.20 20.42 -15.86
N PRO A 141 -4.37 20.46 -16.92
CA PRO A 141 -2.94 20.60 -16.77
C PRO A 141 -2.58 21.82 -15.92
N ALA A 142 -1.67 21.66 -14.98
CA ALA A 142 -1.19 22.70 -14.09
C ALA A 142 0.33 22.81 -14.17
N GLY A 143 0.84 24.05 -14.24
CA GLY A 143 2.26 24.34 -14.32
C GLY A 143 2.80 24.42 -15.75
N THR A 144 4.02 24.92 -15.87
CA THR A 144 4.76 24.98 -17.13
C THR A 144 5.38 23.61 -17.41
N PRO A 145 5.21 23.02 -18.61
CA PRO A 145 5.88 21.78 -18.95
C PRO A 145 7.40 22.03 -18.96
N ILE A 146 8.08 21.52 -17.96
CA ILE A 146 9.53 21.35 -18.03
C ILE A 146 9.77 20.02 -18.70
N LEU A 147 10.69 19.94 -19.64
CA LEU A 147 10.97 18.81 -20.55
C LEU A 147 11.17 17.42 -19.90
N ILE A 148 11.17 17.31 -18.59
CA ILE A 148 11.39 16.10 -17.77
C ILE A 148 10.44 15.99 -16.57
N SER A 149 9.50 16.90 -16.40
CA SER A 149 8.56 16.85 -15.29
C SER A 149 7.22 16.28 -15.76
N PRO A 150 6.63 15.30 -15.04
CA PRO A 150 5.29 14.84 -15.37
C PRO A 150 4.32 16.00 -15.26
N VAL A 151 3.38 16.06 -16.19
CA VAL A 151 2.31 17.04 -16.16
C VAL A 151 1.56 16.93 -14.86
N TYR A 152 1.46 18.03 -14.11
CA TYR A 152 0.59 18.12 -12.95
C TYR A 152 -0.84 18.44 -13.39
N HIS A 153 -1.81 17.96 -12.63
CA HIS A 153 -3.22 18.25 -12.87
C HIS A 153 -3.82 18.98 -11.68
N ARG A 154 -4.81 19.80 -11.92
CA ARG A 154 -5.57 20.52 -10.90
C ARG A 154 -7.06 20.43 -11.17
N ARG A 155 -7.84 20.52 -10.09
CA ARG A 155 -9.31 20.66 -10.12
C ARG A 155 -9.73 21.58 -8.97
N ASP A 156 -10.89 22.19 -9.09
CA ASP A 156 -11.40 23.04 -8.01
C ASP A 156 -11.82 22.20 -6.79
N ALA A 157 -11.65 22.78 -5.60
CA ALA A 157 -12.13 22.23 -4.35
C ALA A 157 -13.29 23.10 -3.83
N VAL A 158 -14.44 22.50 -3.62
CA VAL A 158 -15.66 23.18 -3.15
C VAL A 158 -16.30 22.44 -2.00
N LEU A 159 -17.14 23.12 -1.26
CA LEU A 159 -18.06 22.49 -0.32
C LEU A 159 -19.34 22.13 -1.10
N ASP A 160 -19.79 20.87 -0.98
CA ASP A 160 -21.02 20.44 -1.66
C ASP A 160 -21.79 19.45 -0.77
N ARG A 161 -23.03 19.12 -1.13
CA ARG A 161 -23.79 18.11 -0.38
C ARG A 161 -23.07 16.77 -0.39
N CYS A 162 -23.00 16.13 0.76
CA CYS A 162 -22.48 14.79 0.87
C CYS A 162 -23.37 13.82 0.12
N ASP A 163 -22.79 13.08 -0.83
CA ASP A 163 -23.51 12.13 -1.66
C ASP A 163 -22.72 10.83 -1.73
N ALA A 164 -23.37 9.70 -1.46
CA ALA A 164 -22.75 8.38 -1.54
C ALA A 164 -22.35 8.03 -2.98
N ALA A 165 -23.10 8.48 -3.98
CA ALA A 165 -22.77 8.28 -5.40
C ALA A 165 -21.54 9.09 -5.85
N ARG A 166 -21.12 10.08 -5.07
CA ARG A 166 -19.95 10.95 -5.33
C ARG A 166 -18.77 10.68 -4.41
N GLU A 167 -18.75 9.55 -3.75
CA GLU A 167 -17.73 9.19 -2.76
C GLU A 167 -16.30 9.38 -3.30
N ALA A 168 -16.05 8.99 -4.55
CA ALA A 168 -14.73 9.14 -5.18
C ALA A 168 -14.18 10.58 -5.12
N THR A 169 -15.06 11.58 -5.27
CA THR A 169 -14.70 13.00 -5.26
C THR A 169 -14.86 13.67 -3.89
N GLN A 170 -15.41 12.97 -2.90
CA GLN A 170 -15.73 13.50 -1.57
C GLN A 170 -14.96 12.81 -0.44
N SER A 171 -14.11 11.82 -0.76
CA SER A 171 -13.36 11.06 0.24
C SER A 171 -11.91 11.48 0.28
N PHE A 172 -11.48 11.90 1.47
CA PHE A 172 -10.12 12.35 1.77
C PHE A 172 -9.52 11.56 2.93
N ARG A 173 -8.22 11.49 2.97
CA ARG A 173 -7.46 10.98 4.12
C ARG A 173 -6.30 11.89 4.43
N TRP A 174 -5.85 11.86 5.69
CA TRP A 174 -4.55 12.36 6.05
C TRP A 174 -3.48 11.43 5.50
N SER A 175 -2.48 11.99 4.82
CA SER A 175 -1.26 11.31 4.43
C SER A 175 -0.11 12.07 5.04
N LEU A 176 0.85 11.38 5.63
CA LEU A 176 2.06 12.03 6.08
C LEU A 176 2.80 12.61 4.88
N PRO A 177 3.28 13.85 4.93
CA PRO A 177 4.15 14.38 3.91
C PRO A 177 5.42 13.55 3.91
N GLN A 178 5.92 13.22 2.75
CA GLN A 178 7.30 12.75 2.63
C GLN A 178 8.18 13.97 2.86
N GLU A 179 8.62 14.18 4.09
CA GLU A 179 9.33 15.41 4.51
C GLU A 179 10.73 15.56 3.92
N ARG A 180 11.19 14.61 3.11
CA ARG A 180 12.50 14.69 2.49
C ARG A 180 12.34 14.79 0.99
N GLY A 181 12.79 15.93 0.47
CA GLY A 181 12.83 16.13 -0.97
C GLY A 181 13.48 14.96 -1.66
N LEU A 182 12.74 14.31 -2.56
CA LEU A 182 13.31 13.32 -3.45
C LEU A 182 14.33 14.02 -4.31
N SER A 183 15.60 13.65 -4.21
CA SER A 183 16.61 14.08 -5.17
C SER A 183 16.22 13.59 -6.57
N THR A 184 16.80 14.16 -7.63
CA THR A 184 16.60 13.68 -9.01
C THR A 184 16.94 12.19 -9.16
N ALA A 185 17.84 11.66 -8.33
CA ALA A 185 18.15 10.23 -8.25
C ALA A 185 17.02 9.41 -7.61
N GLU A 186 16.20 10.01 -6.75
CA GLU A 186 15.05 9.38 -6.09
C GLU A 186 13.82 9.31 -6.99
N THR A 187 13.62 10.32 -7.82
CA THR A 187 12.61 10.29 -8.87
C THR A 187 12.94 9.17 -9.88
N ALA A 188 14.24 8.92 -10.13
CA ALA A 188 14.70 7.81 -10.94
C ALA A 188 14.45 6.42 -10.31
N ARG A 189 14.20 6.33 -9.01
CA ARG A 189 13.87 5.08 -8.28
C ARG A 189 12.37 4.85 -8.11
N ASN A 190 11.56 5.50 -8.88
CA ASN A 190 10.12 5.26 -8.95
C ASN A 190 9.35 5.44 -7.62
N GLY A 191 9.80 6.28 -6.72
CA GLY A 191 9.09 6.59 -5.48
C GLY A 191 9.67 5.96 -4.21
N MET A 192 10.88 5.41 -4.27
CA MET A 192 11.62 4.99 -3.08
C MET A 192 12.34 6.19 -2.45
N PRO A 193 12.13 6.51 -1.16
CA PRO A 193 12.86 7.56 -0.45
C PRO A 193 14.39 7.32 -0.39
N ALA A 194 15.20 8.40 -0.44
CA ALA A 194 16.67 8.29 -0.51
C ALA A 194 17.29 7.60 0.69
N ASP A 195 16.75 7.85 1.87
CA ASP A 195 17.25 7.25 3.10
C ASP A 195 16.96 5.74 3.15
N ILE A 196 15.79 5.30 2.68
CA ILE A 196 15.48 3.89 2.51
C ILE A 196 16.41 3.28 1.46
N ALA A 197 16.56 3.95 0.31
CA ALA A 197 17.44 3.50 -0.75
C ALA A 197 18.90 3.35 -0.27
N ALA A 198 19.43 4.33 0.47
CA ALA A 198 20.78 4.26 1.02
C ALA A 198 20.95 3.08 2.00
N GLN A 199 19.97 2.83 2.86
CA GLN A 199 19.99 1.71 3.79
C GLN A 199 19.94 0.37 3.04
N LEU A 200 19.07 0.23 2.03
CA LEU A 200 18.99 -0.99 1.23
C LEU A 200 20.24 -1.24 0.40
N ILE A 201 20.85 -0.18 -0.16
CA ILE A 201 22.16 -0.27 -0.86
C ILE A 201 23.24 -0.82 0.09
N ALA A 202 23.27 -0.36 1.33
CA ALA A 202 24.24 -0.86 2.33
C ALA A 202 23.99 -2.35 2.66
N LEU A 203 22.78 -2.85 2.49
CA LEU A 203 22.41 -4.24 2.76
C LEU A 203 22.54 -5.17 1.53
N ARG A 204 22.78 -4.64 0.33
CA ARG A 204 22.76 -5.43 -0.93
C ARG A 204 23.71 -6.62 -0.96
N SER A 205 24.79 -6.55 -0.20
CA SER A 205 25.82 -7.61 -0.11
C SER A 205 25.93 -8.23 1.29
N ALA A 206 25.04 -7.86 2.22
CA ALA A 206 25.07 -8.40 3.58
C ALA A 206 24.49 -9.81 3.60
N GLN A 207 25.20 -10.76 4.23
CA GLN A 207 24.78 -12.15 4.35
C GLN A 207 23.43 -12.31 5.07
N ASP A 208 23.12 -11.41 6.03
CA ASP A 208 21.88 -11.38 6.80
C ASP A 208 21.01 -10.18 6.45
N SER A 209 20.84 -9.88 5.15
CA SER A 209 20.11 -8.70 4.71
C SER A 209 18.61 -8.74 5.09
N ILE A 210 18.01 -9.93 5.17
CA ILE A 210 16.56 -10.07 5.45
C ILE A 210 16.18 -9.51 6.83
N PRO A 211 16.76 -9.94 7.98
CA PRO A 211 16.41 -9.37 9.27
C PRO A 211 16.66 -7.86 9.39
N GLN A 212 17.71 -7.36 8.74
CA GLN A 212 18.02 -5.93 8.72
C GLN A 212 17.01 -5.14 7.88
N THR A 213 16.56 -5.69 6.76
CA THR A 213 15.51 -5.08 5.93
C THR A 213 14.19 -4.96 6.69
N TYR A 214 13.81 -5.98 7.48
CA TYR A 214 12.66 -5.86 8.37
C TYR A 214 12.80 -4.67 9.34
N LYS A 215 14.00 -4.43 9.91
CA LYS A 215 14.26 -3.28 10.79
C LYS A 215 14.13 -1.94 10.05
N VAL A 216 14.65 -1.87 8.81
CA VAL A 216 14.52 -0.66 7.98
C VAL A 216 13.05 -0.28 7.81
N TYR A 217 12.20 -1.22 7.42
CA TYR A 217 10.79 -0.94 7.17
C TYR A 217 9.93 -0.89 8.44
N ALA A 218 10.32 -1.55 9.52
CA ALA A 218 9.67 -1.41 10.82
C ALA A 218 9.83 0.00 11.40
N ALA A 219 10.92 0.69 11.07
CA ALA A 219 11.17 2.08 11.47
C ALA A 219 10.43 3.11 10.60
N GLN A 220 9.85 2.70 9.46
CA GLN A 220 9.14 3.64 8.59
C GLN A 220 7.72 3.90 9.10
N PRO A 221 7.26 5.16 9.08
CA PRO A 221 5.87 5.47 9.39
C PRO A 221 4.94 4.78 8.40
N ARG A 222 3.80 4.31 8.90
CA ARG A 222 2.75 3.78 8.05
C ARG A 222 1.93 4.92 7.45
N VAL A 223 1.45 4.73 6.22
CA VAL A 223 0.57 5.69 5.55
C VAL A 223 -0.90 5.55 5.97
N TYR A 224 -1.14 4.83 7.05
CA TYR A 224 -2.45 4.59 7.65
C TYR A 224 -2.34 4.49 9.16
N GLU A 225 -3.42 4.78 9.86
CA GLU A 225 -3.53 4.57 11.30
C GLU A 225 -4.08 3.17 11.62
N ALA A 226 -3.55 2.51 12.64
CA ALA A 226 -4.02 1.18 13.06
C ALA A 226 -5.53 1.18 13.42
N SER A 227 -6.05 2.27 13.94
CA SER A 227 -7.48 2.48 14.24
C SER A 227 -8.38 2.50 13.01
N GLU A 228 -7.82 2.71 11.83
CA GLU A 228 -8.55 2.68 10.55
C GLU A 228 -8.80 1.26 10.05
N ILE A 229 -8.18 0.25 10.67
CA ILE A 229 -8.25 -1.13 10.24
C ILE A 229 -8.97 -1.99 11.28
N LYS A 230 -9.99 -2.70 10.82
CA LYS A 230 -10.68 -3.77 11.58
C LYS A 230 -10.15 -5.11 11.11
N VAL A 231 -9.75 -5.98 12.05
CA VAL A 231 -9.22 -7.30 11.74
C VAL A 231 -10.06 -8.39 12.38
N ALA A 232 -10.60 -9.27 11.56
CA ALA A 232 -11.16 -10.55 12.00
C ALA A 232 -10.06 -11.60 11.94
N LYS A 233 -9.62 -12.10 13.10
CA LYS A 233 -8.40 -12.93 13.22
C LYS A 233 -8.71 -14.41 13.36
N ASN A 234 -7.74 -15.23 12.94
CA ASN A 234 -7.70 -16.68 13.18
C ASN A 234 -8.93 -17.43 12.64
N ILE A 235 -9.41 -17.02 11.49
CA ILE A 235 -10.52 -17.68 10.82
C ILE A 235 -9.99 -18.95 10.15
N ALA A 236 -10.46 -20.11 10.59
CA ALA A 236 -10.04 -21.38 10.03
C ALA A 236 -10.65 -21.61 8.64
N TYR A 237 -9.82 -21.95 7.65
CA TYR A 237 -10.25 -22.40 6.32
C TYR A 237 -9.98 -23.91 6.10
N GLY A 238 -9.40 -24.57 7.07
CA GLY A 238 -9.08 -25.99 7.08
C GLY A 238 -8.79 -26.50 8.50
N PRO A 239 -8.55 -27.81 8.66
CA PRO A 239 -8.44 -28.46 9.97
C PRO A 239 -7.09 -28.25 10.66
N HIS A 240 -6.04 -27.83 9.95
CA HIS A 240 -4.71 -27.67 10.51
C HIS A 240 -4.56 -26.30 11.17
N GLU A 241 -3.84 -26.19 12.28
CA GLU A 241 -3.65 -24.94 13.04
C GLU A 241 -3.10 -23.77 12.22
N ARG A 242 -2.31 -24.07 11.18
CA ARG A 242 -1.78 -23.05 10.25
C ARG A 242 -2.75 -22.67 9.14
N GLN A 243 -3.80 -23.45 8.92
CA GLN A 243 -4.83 -23.17 7.93
C GLN A 243 -5.83 -22.13 8.44
N GLN A 244 -5.32 -20.94 8.69
CA GLN A 244 -6.07 -19.79 9.19
C GLN A 244 -5.76 -18.55 8.34
N ILE A 245 -6.76 -17.68 8.25
CA ILE A 245 -6.66 -16.36 7.64
C ILE A 245 -7.04 -15.28 8.64
N ASP A 246 -6.49 -14.09 8.43
CA ASP A 246 -6.97 -12.85 9.06
C ASP A 246 -7.56 -11.96 7.96
N ILE A 247 -8.74 -11.40 8.20
CA ILE A 247 -9.41 -10.51 7.24
C ILE A 247 -9.33 -9.09 7.76
N HIS A 248 -8.71 -8.24 6.98
CA HIS A 248 -8.46 -6.83 7.25
C HIS A 248 -9.40 -5.98 6.38
N THR A 249 -10.17 -5.13 7.03
CA THR A 249 -11.10 -4.22 6.36
C THR A 249 -10.92 -2.81 6.90
N ALA A 250 -11.21 -1.80 6.11
CA ALA A 250 -11.30 -0.46 6.64
C ALA A 250 -12.39 -0.39 7.71
N THR A 251 -12.10 0.22 8.85
CA THR A 251 -13.09 0.50 9.92
C THR A 251 -14.29 1.24 9.35
N LEU A 252 -14.03 2.05 8.34
CA LEU A 252 -14.98 2.87 7.64
C LEU A 252 -15.07 2.40 6.19
N ARG A 253 -16.21 1.84 5.82
CA ARG A 253 -16.45 1.37 4.46
C ARG A 253 -16.36 2.55 3.49
N ARG A 254 -15.47 2.44 2.49
CA ARG A 254 -15.07 3.57 1.64
C ARG A 254 -15.78 3.61 0.29
N ALA A 255 -16.47 2.53 -0.09
CA ALA A 255 -17.22 2.43 -1.34
C ALA A 255 -18.61 1.81 -1.13
N PRO A 256 -19.64 2.27 -1.85
CA PRO A 256 -20.90 1.54 -1.93
C PRO A 256 -20.67 0.27 -2.76
N GLY A 257 -21.03 -0.89 -2.19
CA GLY A 257 -20.90 -2.17 -2.88
C GLY A 257 -19.65 -2.98 -2.49
N PRO A 258 -19.52 -4.19 -3.04
CA PRO A 258 -18.38 -5.06 -2.78
C PRO A 258 -17.10 -4.51 -3.41
N VAL A 259 -15.98 -4.69 -2.72
CA VAL A 259 -14.65 -4.19 -3.14
C VAL A 259 -13.71 -5.35 -3.46
N PRO A 260 -12.67 -5.15 -4.27
CA PRO A 260 -11.68 -6.19 -4.55
C PRO A 260 -11.01 -6.74 -3.29
N VAL A 261 -10.62 -8.00 -3.37
CA VAL A 261 -10.01 -8.77 -2.27
C VAL A 261 -8.58 -9.10 -2.64
N VAL A 262 -7.64 -8.91 -1.74
CA VAL A 262 -6.23 -9.25 -1.96
C VAL A 262 -5.75 -10.22 -0.88
N ALA A 263 -5.57 -11.49 -1.27
CA ALA A 263 -5.05 -12.54 -0.38
C ALA A 263 -3.52 -12.60 -0.46
N VAL A 264 -2.87 -12.38 0.68
CA VAL A 264 -1.41 -12.28 0.80
C VAL A 264 -0.86 -13.58 1.39
N PHE A 265 0.12 -14.19 0.71
CA PHE A 265 0.78 -15.43 1.10
C PHE A 265 2.26 -15.16 1.39
N HIS A 266 2.68 -15.43 2.63
CA HIS A 266 4.03 -15.15 3.11
C HIS A 266 5.11 -16.04 2.46
N GLY A 267 6.37 -15.63 2.57
CA GLY A 267 7.54 -16.45 2.26
C GLY A 267 8.00 -17.29 3.46
N GLY A 268 9.13 -17.95 3.31
CA GLY A 268 9.78 -18.68 4.42
C GLY A 268 10.49 -19.97 4.03
N GLY A 269 10.91 -20.10 2.77
CA GLY A 269 11.74 -21.22 2.33
C GLY A 269 11.08 -22.61 2.48
N LEU A 270 9.74 -22.69 2.42
CA LEU A 270 8.92 -23.91 2.53
C LEU A 270 8.81 -24.49 3.95
N ILE A 271 9.71 -24.13 4.85
CA ILE A 271 9.80 -24.67 6.22
C ILE A 271 9.61 -23.61 7.32
N GLY A 272 9.41 -22.35 6.95
CA GLY A 272 9.30 -21.23 7.88
C GLY A 272 8.31 -20.16 7.42
N GLY A 273 8.27 -19.07 8.19
CA GLY A 273 7.36 -17.96 7.95
C GLY A 273 6.00 -18.12 8.60
N SER A 274 5.27 -17.05 8.63
CA SER A 274 3.91 -17.00 9.17
C SER A 274 3.16 -15.75 8.70
N ARG A 275 1.87 -15.65 9.01
CA ARG A 275 1.04 -14.46 8.80
C ARG A 275 1.66 -13.19 9.40
N ALA A 276 2.44 -13.30 10.48
CA ALA A 276 3.12 -12.15 11.10
C ALA A 276 4.08 -11.43 10.13
N ASN A 277 4.59 -12.11 9.11
CA ASN A 277 5.50 -11.53 8.13
C ASN A 277 4.81 -10.62 7.11
N THR A 278 3.48 -10.72 6.95
CA THR A 278 2.70 -10.05 5.89
C THR A 278 1.50 -9.26 6.41
N VAL A 279 1.34 -9.14 7.73
CA VAL A 279 0.21 -8.43 8.35
C VAL A 279 0.09 -6.99 7.84
N THR A 280 1.19 -6.27 7.74
CA THR A 280 1.22 -4.87 7.28
C THR A 280 0.83 -4.70 5.80
N VAL A 281 1.00 -5.75 5.01
CA VAL A 281 0.59 -5.77 3.60
C VAL A 281 -0.94 -5.88 3.51
N ALA A 282 -1.55 -6.76 4.30
CA ALA A 282 -3.00 -6.87 4.37
C ALA A 282 -3.63 -5.58 4.96
N ASP A 283 -3.03 -4.99 5.99
CA ASP A 283 -3.42 -3.68 6.52
C ASP A 283 -3.40 -2.61 5.45
N TYR A 284 -2.34 -2.58 4.63
CA TYR A 284 -2.23 -1.61 3.54
C TYR A 284 -3.40 -1.71 2.56
N PHE A 285 -3.74 -2.91 2.08
CA PHE A 285 -4.87 -3.08 1.17
C PHE A 285 -6.19 -2.66 1.83
N ALA A 286 -6.39 -3.00 3.09
CA ALA A 286 -7.55 -2.52 3.84
C ALA A 286 -7.58 -1.00 3.97
N SER A 287 -6.43 -0.38 4.24
CA SER A 287 -6.30 1.07 4.41
C SER A 287 -6.68 1.87 3.16
N ILE A 288 -6.53 1.30 1.99
CA ILE A 288 -6.91 1.92 0.72
C ILE A 288 -8.32 1.55 0.25
N GLY A 289 -9.09 0.80 1.08
CA GLY A 289 -10.49 0.50 0.82
C GLY A 289 -10.77 -0.84 0.15
N LEU A 290 -9.76 -1.70 0.00
CA LEU A 290 -9.91 -3.09 -0.42
C LEU A 290 -10.14 -4.00 0.80
N VAL A 291 -10.43 -5.28 0.58
CA VAL A 291 -10.31 -6.30 1.63
C VAL A 291 -8.93 -6.92 1.54
N GLY A 292 -8.12 -6.74 2.59
CA GLY A 292 -6.83 -7.43 2.73
C GLY A 292 -7.03 -8.76 3.47
N VAL A 293 -6.45 -9.83 2.95
CA VAL A 293 -6.50 -11.14 3.61
C VAL A 293 -5.09 -11.63 3.84
N ASN A 294 -4.75 -11.91 5.09
CA ASN A 294 -3.44 -12.39 5.49
C ASN A 294 -3.52 -13.90 5.72
N ALA A 295 -2.98 -14.69 4.78
CA ALA A 295 -3.16 -16.12 4.73
C ALA A 295 -1.96 -16.89 5.31
N GLY A 296 -2.24 -17.77 6.27
CA GLY A 296 -1.35 -18.83 6.68
C GLY A 296 -1.51 -20.05 5.78
N TYR A 297 -0.53 -20.93 5.79
CA TYR A 297 -0.57 -22.21 5.11
C TYR A 297 0.38 -23.21 5.79
N ARG A 298 0.20 -24.50 5.53
CA ARG A 298 1.01 -25.57 6.12
C ARG A 298 2.44 -25.51 5.61
N LEU A 299 3.39 -25.88 6.43
CA LEU A 299 4.82 -25.92 6.13
C LEU A 299 5.34 -27.36 6.14
N ALA A 300 6.45 -27.61 5.46
CA ALA A 300 7.18 -28.83 5.61
C ALA A 300 7.87 -28.90 7.00
N PRO A 301 8.00 -30.07 7.61
CA PRO A 301 7.76 -31.43 7.05
C PRO A 301 6.30 -31.89 7.12
N ASP A 302 5.41 -31.21 7.85
CA ASP A 302 4.01 -31.65 8.06
C ASP A 302 3.21 -31.59 6.75
N SER A 303 3.65 -30.79 5.81
CA SER A 303 3.09 -30.59 4.48
C SER A 303 4.17 -30.81 3.43
N LYS A 304 3.78 -31.42 2.32
CA LYS A 304 4.65 -31.69 1.18
C LYS A 304 3.97 -31.29 -0.12
N TRP A 305 4.74 -31.25 -1.18
CA TRP A 305 4.19 -31.02 -2.51
C TRP A 305 3.03 -31.98 -2.83
N PRO A 306 1.87 -31.51 -3.33
CA PRO A 306 1.53 -30.14 -3.73
C PRO A 306 0.69 -29.37 -2.69
N ASP A 307 0.76 -29.66 -1.42
CA ASP A 307 -0.13 -29.14 -0.39
C ASP A 307 -0.16 -27.61 -0.30
N GLY A 308 0.94 -26.92 -0.60
CA GLY A 308 0.95 -25.45 -0.63
C GLY A 308 -0.03 -24.87 -1.67
N ALA A 309 -0.10 -25.48 -2.86
CA ALA A 309 -1.10 -25.09 -3.88
C ALA A 309 -2.53 -25.42 -3.42
N ARG A 310 -2.72 -26.53 -2.72
CA ARG A 310 -4.03 -26.93 -2.16
C ARG A 310 -4.48 -26.00 -1.05
N ASP A 311 -3.56 -25.50 -0.23
CA ASP A 311 -3.86 -24.51 0.81
C ASP A 311 -4.26 -23.18 0.17
N VAL A 312 -3.58 -22.71 -0.88
CA VAL A 312 -4.01 -21.55 -1.66
C VAL A 312 -5.43 -21.76 -2.20
N ALA A 313 -5.70 -22.91 -2.82
CA ALA A 313 -7.02 -23.23 -3.35
C ALA A 313 -8.10 -23.24 -2.25
N ALA A 314 -7.80 -23.76 -1.07
CA ALA A 314 -8.73 -23.77 0.06
C ALA A 314 -9.02 -22.36 0.59
N VAL A 315 -7.99 -21.47 0.64
CA VAL A 315 -8.20 -20.05 0.97
C VAL A 315 -9.11 -19.39 -0.07
N ILE A 316 -8.86 -19.61 -1.36
CA ILE A 316 -9.67 -19.00 -2.43
C ILE A 316 -11.12 -19.52 -2.38
N THR A 317 -11.34 -20.80 -2.12
CA THR A 317 -12.68 -21.36 -1.95
C THR A 317 -13.40 -20.72 -0.77
N TRP A 318 -12.72 -20.65 0.37
CA TRP A 318 -13.28 -20.00 1.56
C TRP A 318 -13.64 -18.52 1.29
N LEU A 319 -12.76 -17.77 0.64
CA LEU A 319 -13.01 -16.37 0.29
C LEU A 319 -14.18 -16.21 -0.68
N HIS A 320 -14.27 -17.07 -1.70
CA HIS A 320 -15.40 -17.04 -2.63
C HIS A 320 -16.73 -17.21 -1.91
N ASP A 321 -16.79 -18.10 -0.92
CA ASP A 321 -18.01 -18.41 -0.20
C ASP A 321 -18.39 -17.39 0.89
N HIS A 322 -17.39 -16.70 1.48
CA HIS A 322 -17.60 -15.91 2.72
C HIS A 322 -17.19 -14.45 2.63
N VAL A 323 -16.35 -14.03 1.68
CA VAL A 323 -15.76 -12.69 1.72
C VAL A 323 -16.77 -11.56 1.55
N ALA A 324 -17.95 -11.85 1.00
CA ALA A 324 -19.07 -10.90 0.90
C ALA A 324 -19.55 -10.42 2.29
N GLU A 325 -19.44 -11.26 3.33
CA GLU A 325 -19.76 -10.90 4.72
C GLU A 325 -18.83 -9.77 5.25
N TYR A 326 -17.65 -9.64 4.67
CA TYR A 326 -16.64 -8.62 4.97
C TYR A 326 -16.64 -7.47 3.97
N GLY A 327 -17.58 -7.48 3.02
CA GLY A 327 -17.70 -6.45 2.00
C GLY A 327 -16.80 -6.64 0.79
N GLY A 328 -16.15 -7.80 0.67
CA GLY A 328 -15.35 -8.17 -0.50
C GLY A 328 -16.19 -8.67 -1.67
N ASN A 329 -15.66 -8.52 -2.88
CA ASN A 329 -16.26 -9.07 -4.09
C ASN A 329 -15.64 -10.45 -4.38
N PRO A 330 -16.43 -11.54 -4.31
CA PRO A 330 -15.93 -12.90 -4.60
C PRO A 330 -15.44 -13.08 -6.04
N ASP A 331 -15.90 -12.28 -6.99
CA ASP A 331 -15.45 -12.32 -8.39
C ASP A 331 -14.16 -11.50 -8.63
N GLN A 332 -13.69 -10.73 -7.64
CA GLN A 332 -12.53 -9.86 -7.74
C GLN A 332 -11.47 -10.20 -6.68
N ILE A 333 -11.15 -11.49 -6.57
CA ILE A 333 -10.10 -11.97 -5.66
C ILE A 333 -8.77 -11.94 -6.41
N PHE A 334 -7.77 -11.31 -5.80
CA PHE A 334 -6.38 -11.29 -6.22
C PHE A 334 -5.50 -12.00 -5.19
N THR A 335 -4.39 -12.58 -5.65
CA THR A 335 -3.36 -13.11 -4.76
C THR A 335 -2.07 -12.31 -4.86
N VAL A 336 -1.40 -12.12 -3.74
CA VAL A 336 -0.03 -11.60 -3.65
C VAL A 336 0.81 -12.62 -2.91
N GLY A 337 1.78 -13.21 -3.58
CA GLY A 337 2.75 -14.10 -2.96
C GLY A 337 4.13 -13.49 -2.92
N ILE A 338 4.92 -13.80 -1.90
CA ILE A 338 6.35 -13.50 -1.87
C ILE A 338 7.15 -14.78 -1.67
N SER A 339 8.28 -14.93 -2.39
CA SER A 339 9.17 -16.08 -2.23
C SER A 339 8.38 -17.39 -2.42
N THR A 340 8.40 -18.29 -1.44
CA THR A 340 7.62 -19.53 -1.46
C THR A 340 6.11 -19.31 -1.50
N GLY A 341 5.58 -18.19 -0.99
CA GLY A 341 4.19 -17.80 -1.22
C GLY A 341 3.87 -17.59 -2.70
N SER A 342 4.81 -17.00 -3.48
CA SER A 342 4.70 -16.90 -4.94
C SER A 342 4.72 -18.28 -5.62
N LEU A 343 5.54 -19.20 -5.13
CA LEU A 343 5.58 -20.57 -5.67
C LEU A 343 4.22 -21.27 -5.52
N HIS A 344 3.64 -21.21 -4.31
CA HIS A 344 2.36 -21.86 -4.04
C HIS A 344 1.22 -21.25 -4.84
N THR A 345 1.18 -19.93 -4.94
CA THR A 345 0.19 -19.22 -5.77
C THR A 345 0.40 -19.46 -7.27
N ALA A 346 1.65 -19.54 -7.74
CA ALA A 346 1.94 -19.88 -9.13
C ALA A 346 1.53 -21.33 -9.48
N MET A 347 1.76 -22.28 -8.56
CA MET A 347 1.25 -23.64 -8.73
C MET A 347 -0.27 -23.68 -8.83
N TYR A 348 -0.99 -22.95 -7.97
CA TYR A 348 -2.44 -22.82 -8.07
C TYR A 348 -2.87 -22.19 -9.40
N VAL A 349 -2.20 -21.13 -9.84
CA VAL A 349 -2.56 -20.39 -11.07
C VAL A 349 -2.30 -21.20 -12.32
N PHE A 350 -1.13 -21.80 -12.45
CA PHE A 350 -0.67 -22.41 -13.69
C PHE A 350 -0.90 -23.91 -13.78
N ARG A 351 -1.22 -24.58 -12.67
CA ARG A 351 -1.31 -26.02 -12.55
C ARG A 351 -2.63 -26.47 -11.88
N PRO A 352 -3.79 -26.21 -12.52
CA PRO A 352 -5.11 -26.50 -11.96
C PRO A 352 -5.32 -27.97 -11.60
N GLU A 353 -4.54 -28.90 -12.18
CA GLU A 353 -4.60 -30.33 -11.87
C GLU A 353 -4.10 -30.68 -10.45
N LEU A 354 -3.39 -29.76 -9.78
CA LEU A 354 -2.90 -29.96 -8.41
C LEU A 354 -3.96 -29.67 -7.34
N VAL A 355 -5.07 -29.04 -7.72
CA VAL A 355 -6.11 -28.56 -6.80
C VAL A 355 -7.48 -29.14 -7.20
N PRO A 356 -8.49 -29.11 -6.31
CA PRO A 356 -9.84 -29.57 -6.68
C PRO A 356 -10.39 -28.82 -7.89
N ALA A 357 -11.01 -29.55 -8.81
CA ALA A 357 -11.59 -28.98 -10.03
C ALA A 357 -12.72 -27.95 -9.76
N THR A 358 -13.31 -28.00 -8.57
CA THR A 358 -14.33 -27.05 -8.10
C THR A 358 -13.77 -25.75 -7.54
N THR A 359 -12.43 -25.62 -7.44
CA THR A 359 -11.81 -24.41 -6.92
C THR A 359 -12.14 -23.20 -7.79
N PRO A 360 -12.70 -22.12 -7.21
CA PRO A 360 -13.03 -20.90 -7.95
C PRO A 360 -11.78 -20.28 -8.58
N ARG A 361 -11.99 -19.53 -9.66
CA ARG A 361 -10.92 -18.75 -10.29
C ARG A 361 -10.71 -17.43 -9.55
N ILE A 362 -9.51 -16.89 -9.67
CA ILE A 362 -9.17 -15.54 -9.19
C ILE A 362 -9.11 -14.56 -10.37
N ALA A 363 -9.28 -13.28 -10.06
CA ALA A 363 -9.21 -12.20 -11.05
C ALA A 363 -7.78 -11.96 -11.55
N GLY A 364 -6.78 -12.12 -10.68
CA GLY A 364 -5.37 -11.95 -11.04
C GLY A 364 -4.41 -12.39 -9.94
N ALA A 365 -3.14 -12.56 -10.28
CA ALA A 365 -2.10 -12.95 -9.33
C ALA A 365 -0.86 -12.08 -9.44
N ILE A 366 -0.26 -11.77 -8.31
CA ILE A 366 0.99 -11.02 -8.17
C ILE A 366 2.03 -11.93 -7.53
N PHE A 367 3.14 -12.11 -8.20
CA PHE A 367 4.24 -12.97 -7.79
C PHE A 367 5.48 -12.15 -7.52
N CYS A 368 5.90 -12.03 -6.27
CA CYS A 368 7.10 -11.31 -5.86
C CYS A 368 8.24 -12.30 -5.59
N SER A 369 9.26 -12.29 -6.46
CA SER A 369 10.50 -13.07 -6.29
C SER A 369 10.27 -14.54 -5.94
N GLY A 370 9.48 -15.25 -6.76
CA GLY A 370 9.13 -16.65 -6.52
C GLY A 370 10.19 -17.64 -7.00
N PRO A 371 10.50 -18.70 -6.23
CA PRO A 371 11.34 -19.81 -6.66
C PRO A 371 10.50 -20.84 -7.44
N TYR A 372 10.10 -20.52 -8.67
CA TYR A 372 9.19 -21.35 -9.48
C TYR A 372 9.81 -22.69 -9.91
N THR A 373 11.13 -22.78 -9.87
CA THR A 373 11.97 -23.98 -9.95
C THR A 373 13.23 -23.75 -9.12
N PHE A 374 14.09 -24.73 -8.97
CA PHE A 374 15.32 -24.65 -8.20
C PHE A 374 16.45 -25.46 -8.86
N ASP A 375 17.69 -25.28 -8.39
CA ASP A 375 18.81 -26.09 -8.83
C ASP A 375 18.73 -27.49 -8.21
N PHE A 376 18.43 -28.49 -9.04
CA PHE A 376 18.32 -29.88 -8.59
C PHE A 376 19.66 -30.50 -8.16
N SER A 377 20.79 -29.87 -8.50
CA SER A 377 22.11 -30.30 -8.04
C SER A 377 22.46 -29.77 -6.64
N ASP A 378 21.91 -28.60 -6.28
CA ASP A 378 22.16 -27.93 -5.00
C ASP A 378 20.85 -27.46 -4.33
N PRO A 379 19.96 -28.40 -3.93
CA PRO A 379 18.70 -28.06 -3.28
C PRO A 379 18.92 -27.58 -1.86
N THR A 380 18.12 -26.60 -1.45
CA THR A 380 18.04 -26.17 -0.05
C THR A 380 17.39 -27.25 0.83
N MET A 381 17.58 -27.13 2.15
CA MET A 381 16.90 -28.02 3.10
C MET A 381 15.37 -27.92 2.98
N GLY A 382 14.83 -26.73 2.72
CA GLY A 382 13.39 -26.53 2.52
C GLY A 382 12.87 -27.29 1.28
N GLU A 383 13.60 -27.22 0.17
CA GLU A 383 13.25 -27.93 -1.07
C GLU A 383 13.32 -29.45 -0.87
N LEU A 384 14.38 -29.96 -0.23
CA LEU A 384 14.49 -31.40 0.10
C LEU A 384 13.34 -31.87 0.99
N THR A 385 12.94 -31.05 1.97
CA THR A 385 11.88 -31.42 2.91
C THR A 385 10.51 -31.40 2.24
N TYR A 386 10.25 -30.40 1.39
CA TYR A 386 8.96 -30.20 0.75
C TYR A 386 8.74 -31.10 -0.48
N PHE A 387 9.73 -31.16 -1.38
CA PHE A 387 9.65 -31.98 -2.63
C PHE A 387 10.07 -33.43 -2.45
N GLY A 388 10.73 -33.78 -1.33
CA GLY A 388 11.22 -35.11 -1.02
C GLY A 388 12.58 -35.41 -1.64
N GLN A 389 13.09 -36.60 -1.37
CA GLN A 389 14.46 -37.01 -1.77
C GLN A 389 14.55 -37.60 -3.18
N ASP A 390 13.43 -37.97 -3.79
CA ASP A 390 13.38 -38.55 -5.13
C ASP A 390 13.51 -37.46 -6.20
N LYS A 391 14.74 -37.18 -6.59
CA LYS A 391 15.09 -36.14 -7.58
C LYS A 391 14.47 -36.44 -8.96
N THR A 392 14.14 -37.70 -9.29
CA THR A 392 13.55 -38.07 -10.58
C THR A 392 12.15 -37.48 -10.76
N ARG A 393 11.45 -37.14 -9.66
CA ARG A 393 10.12 -36.56 -9.66
C ARG A 393 10.13 -35.04 -9.70
N TRP A 394 11.23 -34.38 -9.35
CA TRP A 394 11.27 -32.92 -9.22
C TRP A 394 10.90 -32.16 -10.50
N PRO A 395 11.31 -32.59 -11.72
CA PRO A 395 10.89 -31.89 -12.93
C PRO A 395 9.38 -31.78 -13.11
N GLN A 396 8.60 -32.69 -12.53
CA GLN A 396 7.14 -32.70 -12.56
C GLN A 396 6.53 -31.90 -11.42
N MET A 397 7.33 -31.46 -10.43
CA MET A 397 6.87 -30.77 -9.24
C MET A 397 7.06 -29.25 -9.29
N VAL A 398 7.85 -28.74 -10.21
CA VAL A 398 8.10 -27.31 -10.42
C VAL A 398 7.07 -26.68 -11.38
N VAL A 399 7.05 -25.35 -11.48
CA VAL A 399 6.08 -24.65 -12.35
C VAL A 399 6.54 -24.63 -13.81
N PRO A 400 7.77 -24.16 -14.15
CA PRO A 400 8.22 -24.19 -15.53
C PRO A 400 8.28 -25.61 -16.10
N GLY A 401 7.83 -25.75 -17.33
CA GLY A 401 7.69 -27.04 -18.00
C GLY A 401 6.37 -27.75 -17.73
N ASN A 402 5.59 -27.32 -16.75
CA ASN A 402 4.33 -27.95 -16.34
C ASN A 402 3.14 -26.97 -16.36
N VAL A 403 3.25 -25.84 -17.04
CA VAL A 403 2.17 -24.87 -17.20
C VAL A 403 1.06 -25.45 -18.05
N THR A 404 -0.16 -25.54 -17.51
CA THR A 404 -1.35 -26.09 -18.22
C THR A 404 -2.50 -25.08 -18.27
N ARG A 405 -2.47 -23.98 -17.50
CA ARG A 405 -3.46 -22.92 -17.52
C ARG A 405 -2.77 -21.55 -17.61
N VAL A 406 -3.28 -20.64 -18.44
CA VAL A 406 -2.66 -19.33 -18.71
C VAL A 406 -3.67 -18.18 -18.86
N ASP A 407 -4.90 -18.39 -18.44
CA ASP A 407 -6.01 -17.45 -18.62
C ASP A 407 -6.27 -16.52 -17.42
N ILE A 408 -5.43 -16.61 -16.38
CA ILE A 408 -5.43 -15.69 -15.25
C ILE A 408 -4.35 -14.64 -15.49
N PRO A 409 -4.69 -13.33 -15.47
CA PRO A 409 -3.70 -12.26 -15.56
C PRO A 409 -2.67 -12.34 -14.44
N VAL A 410 -1.40 -12.12 -14.77
CA VAL A 410 -0.33 -12.16 -13.76
C VAL A 410 0.61 -10.96 -13.87
N LEU A 411 1.04 -10.46 -12.70
CA LEU A 411 2.17 -9.59 -12.52
C LEU A 411 3.30 -10.36 -11.84
N MET A 412 4.45 -10.43 -12.49
CA MET A 412 5.66 -11.03 -11.93
C MET A 412 6.66 -9.94 -11.57
N THR A 413 7.23 -9.97 -10.39
CA THR A 413 8.33 -9.06 -10.01
C THR A 413 9.55 -9.83 -9.53
N THR A 414 10.74 -9.25 -9.74
CA THR A 414 11.99 -9.63 -9.10
C THR A 414 12.61 -8.37 -8.48
N ALA A 415 13.32 -8.51 -7.37
CA ALA A 415 14.05 -7.39 -6.80
C ALA A 415 15.40 -7.21 -7.52
N GLU A 416 15.92 -5.97 -7.61
CA GLU A 416 17.25 -5.72 -8.19
C GLU A 416 18.35 -6.48 -7.45
N TRP A 417 18.22 -6.62 -6.15
CA TRP A 417 19.20 -7.29 -5.28
C TRP A 417 18.63 -8.59 -4.69
N ASP A 418 17.89 -9.33 -5.50
CA ASP A 418 17.52 -10.70 -5.17
C ASP A 418 18.77 -11.61 -5.15
N ASP A 419 18.70 -12.67 -4.37
CA ASP A 419 19.66 -13.76 -4.49
C ASP A 419 19.60 -14.32 -5.93
N PRO A 420 20.75 -14.62 -6.56
CA PRO A 420 20.84 -15.15 -7.92
C PRO A 420 19.91 -16.34 -8.20
N ARG A 421 19.52 -17.10 -7.19
CA ARG A 421 18.60 -18.25 -7.34
C ARG A 421 17.18 -17.87 -7.76
N TYR A 422 16.76 -16.61 -7.66
CA TYR A 422 15.40 -16.18 -8.02
C TYR A 422 15.26 -15.67 -9.45
N TYR A 423 16.33 -15.21 -10.08
CA TYR A 423 16.29 -14.67 -11.44
C TYR A 423 16.08 -15.77 -12.51
N PRO A 424 16.87 -16.88 -12.54
CA PRO A 424 16.68 -17.93 -13.54
C PRO A 424 15.27 -18.53 -13.49
N PRO A 425 14.68 -18.89 -12.35
CA PRO A 425 13.31 -19.38 -12.29
C PRO A 425 12.27 -18.40 -12.84
N ALA A 426 12.41 -17.12 -12.54
CA ALA A 426 11.51 -16.08 -13.03
C ALA A 426 11.63 -15.90 -14.55
N ALA A 427 12.86 -15.86 -15.08
CA ALA A 427 13.11 -15.76 -16.50
C ALA A 427 12.61 -16.98 -17.26
N GLN A 428 12.80 -18.19 -16.71
CA GLN A 428 12.32 -19.43 -17.31
C GLN A 428 10.80 -19.46 -17.41
N LEU A 429 10.09 -19.14 -16.31
CA LEU A 429 8.63 -19.09 -16.32
C LEU A 429 8.10 -18.01 -17.27
N PHE A 430 8.68 -16.80 -17.23
CA PHE A 430 8.30 -15.72 -18.13
C PHE A 430 8.49 -16.12 -19.60
N SER A 431 9.65 -16.68 -19.93
CA SER A 431 9.96 -17.14 -21.28
C SER A 431 8.98 -18.22 -21.75
N GLU A 432 8.64 -19.19 -20.91
CA GLU A 432 7.66 -20.22 -21.23
C GLU A 432 6.28 -19.62 -21.51
N LEU A 433 5.80 -18.71 -20.65
CA LEU A 433 4.51 -18.04 -20.83
C LEU A 433 4.45 -17.29 -22.17
N VAL A 434 5.52 -16.58 -22.53
CA VAL A 434 5.58 -15.80 -23.77
C VAL A 434 5.76 -16.69 -25.00
N LEU A 435 6.75 -17.56 -24.98
CA LEU A 435 7.19 -18.30 -26.19
C LEU A 435 6.35 -19.55 -26.46
N LYS A 436 5.93 -20.26 -25.42
CA LYS A 436 5.19 -21.49 -25.56
C LYS A 436 3.68 -21.27 -25.53
N HIS A 437 3.22 -20.36 -24.69
CA HIS A 437 1.78 -20.15 -24.46
C HIS A 437 1.23 -18.87 -25.10
N GLY A 438 2.07 -18.00 -25.67
CA GLY A 438 1.65 -16.75 -26.31
C GLY A 438 1.06 -15.70 -25.37
N VAL A 439 1.25 -15.87 -24.06
CA VAL A 439 0.75 -14.95 -23.03
C VAL A 439 1.75 -13.82 -22.79
N ARG A 440 1.27 -12.66 -22.42
CA ARG A 440 2.12 -11.51 -22.08
C ARG A 440 1.93 -11.18 -20.61
N PRO A 441 2.58 -11.90 -19.69
CA PRO A 441 2.54 -11.53 -18.28
C PRO A 441 3.19 -10.16 -18.09
N ARG A 442 2.64 -9.36 -17.17
CA ARG A 442 3.33 -8.14 -16.77
C ARG A 442 4.55 -8.52 -15.95
N TYR A 443 5.73 -8.02 -16.33
CA TYR A 443 6.98 -8.29 -15.62
C TYR A 443 7.66 -6.99 -15.22
N ARG A 444 8.15 -6.93 -13.99
CA ARG A 444 8.89 -5.78 -13.49
C ARG A 444 10.04 -6.18 -12.58
N GLN A 445 11.19 -5.56 -12.80
CA GLN A 445 12.26 -5.54 -11.82
C GLN A 445 12.05 -4.37 -10.85
N SER A 446 11.97 -4.65 -9.56
CA SER A 446 11.87 -3.65 -8.48
C SER A 446 13.25 -3.10 -8.17
N LEU A 447 13.57 -1.95 -8.79
CA LEU A 447 14.89 -1.31 -8.65
C LEU A 447 15.08 -0.78 -7.23
N GLY A 448 16.29 -0.94 -6.67
CA GLY A 448 16.63 -0.53 -5.32
C GLY A 448 16.11 -1.47 -4.23
N HIS A 449 15.43 -2.55 -4.58
CA HIS A 449 14.89 -3.51 -3.64
C HIS A 449 15.73 -4.78 -3.53
N ASN A 450 15.69 -5.40 -2.36
CA ASN A 450 16.11 -6.77 -2.12
C ASN A 450 14.89 -7.69 -1.98
N HIS A 451 15.14 -8.97 -1.72
CA HIS A 451 14.13 -10.03 -1.71
C HIS A 451 12.83 -9.70 -0.96
N VAL A 452 12.92 -9.18 0.27
CA VAL A 452 11.74 -8.94 1.12
C VAL A 452 11.26 -7.50 1.09
N SER A 453 12.13 -6.55 0.71
CA SER A 453 11.80 -5.12 0.73
C SER A 453 10.67 -4.75 -0.23
N GLN A 454 10.50 -5.49 -1.33
CA GLN A 454 9.39 -5.30 -2.27
C GLN A 454 8.03 -5.31 -1.55
N LEU A 455 7.83 -6.27 -0.65
CA LEU A 455 6.55 -6.40 0.03
C LEU A 455 6.48 -5.54 1.29
N LEU A 456 7.62 -5.38 2.00
CA LEU A 456 7.70 -4.56 3.21
C LEU A 456 7.51 -3.07 2.93
N SER A 457 7.75 -2.61 1.71
CA SER A 457 7.49 -1.22 1.28
C SER A 457 6.01 -0.85 1.28
N LEU A 458 5.11 -1.83 1.12
CA LEU A 458 3.68 -1.57 1.05
C LEU A 458 3.16 -0.99 2.38
N GLY A 459 2.40 0.08 2.28
CA GLY A 459 1.87 0.78 3.44
C GLY A 459 2.87 1.70 4.14
N THR A 460 4.01 1.97 3.51
CA THR A 460 5.00 2.96 3.96
C THR A 460 5.10 4.13 2.98
N VAL A 461 6.00 5.06 3.27
CA VAL A 461 6.32 6.18 2.37
C VAL A 461 6.98 5.72 1.06
N ASP A 462 7.50 4.51 1.01
CA ASP A 462 8.05 3.90 -0.20
C ASP A 462 6.93 3.38 -1.08
N THR A 463 6.62 4.10 -2.15
CA THR A 463 5.55 3.77 -3.09
C THR A 463 6.03 3.07 -4.35
N SER A 464 7.30 2.71 -4.42
CA SER A 464 7.95 2.18 -5.62
C SER A 464 7.36 0.87 -6.15
N VAL A 465 6.82 0.04 -5.26
CA VAL A 465 6.18 -1.25 -5.60
C VAL A 465 4.66 -1.16 -5.58
N SER A 466 4.10 -0.45 -4.60
CA SER A 466 2.65 -0.40 -4.41
C SER A 466 1.90 0.14 -5.65
N ARG A 467 2.47 1.11 -6.35
CA ARG A 467 1.87 1.68 -7.57
C ARG A 467 1.70 0.64 -8.67
N GLU A 468 2.71 -0.20 -8.86
CA GLU A 468 2.68 -1.26 -9.88
C GLU A 468 1.60 -2.29 -9.59
N ILE A 469 1.49 -2.69 -8.32
CA ILE A 469 0.48 -3.65 -7.87
C ILE A 469 -0.92 -3.06 -8.04
N LEU A 470 -1.13 -1.81 -7.63
CA LEU A 470 -2.44 -1.15 -7.73
C LEU A 470 -2.84 -0.91 -9.18
N ASP A 471 -1.92 -0.48 -10.05
CA ASP A 471 -2.19 -0.31 -11.48
C ASP A 471 -2.50 -1.66 -12.15
N PHE A 472 -1.85 -2.74 -11.73
CA PHE A 472 -2.20 -4.09 -12.21
C PHE A 472 -3.61 -4.49 -11.80
N ILE A 473 -3.98 -4.33 -10.54
CA ILE A 473 -5.32 -4.63 -10.02
C ILE A 473 -6.38 -3.82 -10.76
N ASP A 474 -6.15 -2.51 -10.88
CA ASP A 474 -7.09 -1.61 -11.56
C ASP A 474 -7.32 -1.99 -13.03
N ARG A 475 -6.26 -2.29 -13.78
CA ARG A 475 -6.37 -2.69 -15.19
C ARG A 475 -7.04 -4.05 -15.39
N VAL A 476 -6.93 -4.94 -14.44
CA VAL A 476 -7.65 -6.23 -14.49
C VAL A 476 -9.14 -6.03 -14.26
N ILE A 477 -9.50 -5.14 -13.34
CA ILE A 477 -10.90 -4.81 -13.02
C ILE A 477 -11.53 -3.94 -14.12
N HIS A 478 -10.76 -2.99 -14.64
CA HIS A 478 -11.19 -2.03 -15.65
C HIS A 478 -10.35 -2.16 -16.93
N PRO A 479 -10.50 -3.25 -17.71
CA PRO A 479 -9.71 -3.44 -18.90
C PRO A 479 -9.98 -2.31 -19.92
N VAL A 480 -8.92 -1.69 -20.39
CA VAL A 480 -9.00 -0.71 -21.50
C VAL A 480 -9.48 -1.48 -22.74
N LYS A 481 -10.64 -1.08 -23.24
CA LYS A 481 -11.22 -1.66 -24.47
C LYS A 481 -10.44 -1.24 -25.72
#